data_b979935ec87c1c94be1753019ba44d59
#
_entry.id   b979935ec87c1c94be1753019ba44d59
#
_cell.length_a   1.000
_cell.length_b   1.000
_cell.length_c   1.000
_cell.angle_alpha   90.00
_cell.angle_beta   90.00
_cell.angle_gamma   90.00
#
_symmetry.space_group_name_H-M   'P 1'
#
loop_
_entity.id
_entity.type
_entity.pdbx_description
1 polymer ?
#
loop_
_entity_poly.entity_id
_entity_poly.type
_entity_poly.pdbx_seq_one_letter_code
_entity_poly.pdbx_strand_id
1 'polypeptide(L)'
;REQRHTPPRAGMRLLLLVAAHGLVPSIRKAPLKYRATAADLDFMREALDLAQTVTADTTAPNPQVGCVLVQNNKIVGRGYHPKAGEPHAEIFALRDAGATVEREGDADHWSVASPLKNATAYVTLEPCSHVGKTPPCCDALVAAGCARVVIGMSDPAPWVAGNGAQRLRDGGLEVEVLEDAACLALLEGWVASLNLEKD
;
A
#
# COMPACT_ATOMS: atom_id res chain seq x y z
N ARG A 1 -24.38 38.95 -17.13
CA ARG A 1 -24.74 37.66 -16.45
C ARG A 1 -23.65 36.67 -16.82
N GLU A 2 -22.67 36.54 -15.94
CA GLU A 2 -21.57 35.56 -16.02
C GLU A 2 -22.11 34.16 -15.66
N GLN A 3 -22.02 33.22 -16.57
CA GLN A 3 -22.24 31.81 -16.28
C GLN A 3 -20.96 31.23 -15.67
N ARG A 4 -21.00 30.88 -14.40
CA ARG A 4 -19.92 30.17 -13.72
C ARG A 4 -19.91 28.71 -14.18
N HIS A 5 -18.88 28.33 -14.91
CA HIS A 5 -18.56 26.93 -15.22
C HIS A 5 -17.99 26.25 -13.97
N THR A 6 -18.72 25.31 -13.44
CA THR A 6 -18.20 24.33 -12.46
C THR A 6 -17.50 23.20 -13.22
N PRO A 7 -16.25 22.85 -12.91
CA PRO A 7 -15.60 21.71 -13.54
C PRO A 7 -16.22 20.39 -13.06
N PRO A 8 -16.33 19.36 -13.91
CA PRO A 8 -16.84 18.05 -13.52
C PRO A 8 -15.89 17.36 -12.54
N ARG A 9 -16.44 16.73 -11.51
CA ARG A 9 -15.73 15.96 -10.50
C ARG A 9 -14.97 14.79 -11.15
N ALA A 10 -13.66 14.88 -11.22
CA ALA A 10 -12.76 13.88 -11.81
C ALA A 10 -12.92 12.46 -11.21
N GLY A 11 -13.23 12.37 -9.90
CA GLY A 11 -13.34 11.09 -9.20
C GLY A 11 -14.47 10.16 -9.67
N MET A 12 -15.49 10.69 -10.36
CA MET A 12 -16.62 9.86 -10.81
C MET A 12 -16.34 9.15 -12.15
N ARG A 13 -15.32 9.61 -12.92
CA ARG A 13 -14.95 8.96 -14.19
C ARG A 13 -14.11 7.70 -13.98
N LEU A 14 -13.23 7.69 -12.98
CA LEU A 14 -12.40 6.51 -12.69
C LEU A 14 -13.23 5.33 -12.18
N LEU A 15 -14.20 5.59 -11.29
CA LEU A 15 -15.12 4.53 -10.81
C LEU A 15 -15.92 3.89 -11.96
N LEU A 16 -16.29 4.70 -13.00
CA LEU A 16 -17.00 4.22 -14.18
C LEU A 16 -16.10 3.44 -15.15
N LEU A 17 -14.81 3.82 -15.29
CA LEU A 17 -13.87 3.08 -16.15
C LEU A 17 -13.53 1.71 -15.58
N VAL A 18 -13.25 1.63 -14.27
CA VAL A 18 -12.96 0.37 -13.60
C VAL A 18 -14.17 -0.58 -13.63
N ALA A 19 -15.39 -0.04 -13.51
CA ALA A 19 -16.62 -0.83 -13.63
C ALA A 19 -16.92 -1.32 -15.07
N ALA A 20 -16.48 -0.57 -16.10
CA ALA A 20 -16.76 -0.91 -17.50
C ALA A 20 -15.88 -2.05 -18.04
N HIS A 21 -14.73 -2.32 -17.42
CA HIS A 21 -13.75 -3.32 -17.91
C HIS A 21 -13.79 -4.66 -17.15
N GLY A 22 -14.80 -4.90 -16.30
CA GLY A 22 -14.93 -6.17 -15.59
C GLY A 22 -13.77 -6.51 -14.62
N LEU A 23 -12.88 -5.56 -14.37
CA LEU A 23 -11.70 -5.69 -13.51
C LEU A 23 -12.00 -5.49 -12.02
N VAL A 24 -13.28 -5.37 -11.64
CA VAL A 24 -13.65 -5.43 -10.21
C VAL A 24 -13.75 -6.91 -9.83
N PRO A 25 -12.76 -7.48 -9.14
CA PRO A 25 -12.94 -8.79 -8.54
C PRO A 25 -14.20 -8.71 -7.69
N SER A 26 -15.07 -9.69 -7.82
CA SER A 26 -16.29 -9.80 -7.01
C SER A 26 -15.91 -9.55 -5.54
N ILE A 27 -16.30 -8.39 -5.03
CA ILE A 27 -16.09 -8.01 -3.64
C ILE A 27 -16.90 -9.00 -2.81
N ARG A 28 -16.29 -10.13 -2.44
CA ARG A 28 -16.82 -10.92 -1.36
C ARG A 28 -16.79 -10.01 -0.15
N LYS A 29 -17.98 -9.55 0.31
CA LYS A 29 -18.12 -8.77 1.54
C LYS A 29 -17.30 -9.48 2.62
N ALA A 30 -16.21 -8.84 3.06
CA ALA A 30 -15.43 -9.33 4.17
C ALA A 30 -16.38 -9.60 5.35
N PRO A 31 -16.21 -10.68 6.12
CA PRO A 31 -17.02 -10.93 7.28
C PRO A 31 -16.96 -9.70 8.20
N LEU A 32 -18.09 -9.33 8.80
CA LEU A 32 -18.29 -8.12 9.62
C LEU A 32 -17.22 -7.87 10.70
N LYS A 33 -16.40 -8.86 11.00
CA LYS A 33 -15.33 -8.83 12.00
C LYS A 33 -14.15 -7.92 11.62
N TYR A 34 -14.01 -7.54 10.35
CA TYR A 34 -12.83 -6.87 9.78
C TYR A 34 -13.18 -5.61 8.96
N ARG A 35 -14.15 -4.82 9.42
CA ARG A 35 -14.43 -3.53 8.76
C ARG A 35 -13.51 -2.47 9.32
N ALA A 36 -12.95 -1.65 8.41
CA ALA A 36 -12.17 -0.48 8.78
C ALA A 36 -12.92 0.40 9.77
N THR A 37 -12.23 0.80 10.81
CA THR A 37 -12.70 1.74 11.81
C THR A 37 -12.40 3.17 11.39
N ALA A 38 -12.97 4.17 12.05
CA ALA A 38 -12.60 5.56 11.82
C ALA A 38 -11.09 5.80 12.06
N ALA A 39 -10.51 5.15 13.08
CA ALA A 39 -9.08 5.22 13.35
C ALA A 39 -8.22 4.62 12.21
N ASP A 40 -8.69 3.55 11.57
CA ASP A 40 -7.98 2.98 10.41
C ASP A 40 -7.93 3.97 9.27
N LEU A 41 -9.01 4.70 9.02
CA LEU A 41 -9.05 5.74 7.99
C LEU A 41 -8.14 6.92 8.31
N ASP A 42 -8.04 7.31 9.58
CA ASP A 42 -7.14 8.37 10.02
C ASP A 42 -5.67 7.96 9.83
N PHE A 43 -5.29 6.73 10.20
CA PHE A 43 -3.93 6.23 9.97
C PHE A 43 -3.61 6.00 8.49
N MET A 44 -4.59 5.60 7.69
CA MET A 44 -4.42 5.51 6.23
C MET A 44 -4.19 6.89 5.61
N ARG A 45 -4.86 7.92 6.12
CA ARG A 45 -4.64 9.31 5.67
C ARG A 45 -3.21 9.77 5.99
N GLU A 46 -2.67 9.45 7.17
CA GLU A 46 -1.26 9.72 7.51
C GLU A 46 -0.30 9.02 6.53
N ALA A 47 -0.58 7.76 6.16
CA ALA A 47 0.22 7.05 5.16
C ALA A 47 0.12 7.72 3.77
N LEU A 48 -1.06 8.18 3.39
CA LEU A 48 -1.29 8.90 2.13
C LEU A 48 -0.54 10.23 2.09
N ASP A 49 -0.54 11.00 3.18
CA ASP A 49 0.19 12.25 3.29
C ASP A 49 1.71 12.02 3.10
N LEU A 50 2.25 10.92 3.64
CA LEU A 50 3.64 10.52 3.41
C LEU A 50 3.90 10.20 1.94
N ALA A 51 3.01 9.45 1.27
CA ALA A 51 3.14 9.14 -0.15
C ALA A 51 3.16 10.40 -1.02
N GLN A 52 2.43 11.43 -0.63
CA GLN A 52 2.35 12.72 -1.34
C GLN A 52 3.56 13.64 -1.12
N THR A 53 4.50 13.28 -0.22
CA THR A 53 5.74 14.05 -0.03
C THR A 53 6.69 13.96 -1.21
N VAL A 54 6.51 12.98 -2.08
CA VAL A 54 7.26 12.77 -3.33
C VAL A 54 6.33 12.92 -4.54
N THR A 55 6.91 13.11 -5.71
CA THR A 55 6.17 13.19 -6.98
C THR A 55 6.27 11.88 -7.76
N ALA A 56 5.32 11.62 -8.65
CA ALA A 56 5.35 10.47 -9.55
C ALA A 56 6.64 10.43 -10.40
N ASP A 57 7.12 11.60 -10.85
CA ASP A 57 8.37 11.68 -11.63
C ASP A 57 9.60 11.25 -10.80
N THR A 58 9.61 11.54 -9.50
CA THR A 58 10.71 11.17 -8.60
C THR A 58 10.75 9.67 -8.35
N THR A 59 9.59 9.04 -8.22
CA THR A 59 9.48 7.60 -7.93
C THR A 59 9.49 6.73 -9.16
N ALA A 60 9.22 7.27 -10.36
CA ALA A 60 9.11 6.52 -11.61
C ALA A 60 10.28 5.54 -11.83
N PRO A 61 10.01 4.31 -12.30
CA PRO A 61 8.73 3.75 -12.71
C PRO A 61 7.85 3.23 -11.57
N ASN A 62 8.28 3.37 -10.31
CA ASN A 62 7.57 2.89 -9.14
C ASN A 62 6.46 3.88 -8.74
N PRO A 63 5.38 3.39 -8.09
CA PRO A 63 4.34 4.26 -7.56
C PRO A 63 4.79 5.05 -6.33
N GLN A 64 4.05 6.13 -6.02
CA GLN A 64 4.15 6.85 -4.76
C GLN A 64 3.48 6.02 -3.67
N VAL A 65 4.26 5.54 -2.71
CA VAL A 65 3.75 4.69 -1.61
C VAL A 65 4.16 5.28 -0.27
N GLY A 66 3.23 5.28 0.68
CA GLY A 66 3.45 5.61 2.08
C GLY A 66 3.03 4.49 3.01
N CYS A 67 3.69 4.41 4.15
CA CYS A 67 3.43 3.42 5.19
C CYS A 67 3.54 4.05 6.58
N VAL A 68 2.57 3.76 7.45
CA VAL A 68 2.70 4.02 8.88
C VAL A 68 2.53 2.73 9.67
N LEU A 69 3.31 2.59 10.73
CA LEU A 69 3.22 1.50 11.69
C LEU A 69 2.60 2.02 12.99
N VAL A 70 1.58 1.34 13.46
CA VAL A 70 0.83 1.73 14.65
C VAL A 70 0.91 0.61 15.69
N GLN A 71 1.27 0.97 16.91
CA GLN A 71 1.28 0.07 18.06
C GLN A 71 0.63 0.79 19.25
N ASN A 72 -0.28 0.11 19.95
CA ASN A 72 -1.03 0.70 21.07
C ASN A 72 -1.71 2.04 20.69
N ASN A 73 -2.32 2.09 19.50
CA ASN A 73 -2.99 3.27 18.94
C ASN A 73 -2.09 4.52 18.79
N LYS A 74 -0.78 4.31 18.66
CA LYS A 74 0.21 5.37 18.40
C LYS A 74 1.04 5.01 17.19
N ILE A 75 1.30 5.98 16.32
CA ILE A 75 2.25 5.82 15.23
C ILE A 75 3.65 5.68 15.84
N VAL A 76 4.30 4.56 15.54
CA VAL A 76 5.65 4.23 15.98
C VAL A 76 6.68 4.24 14.86
N GLY A 77 6.23 4.25 13.60
CA GLY A 77 7.11 4.35 12.44
C GLY A 77 6.40 4.92 11.22
N ARG A 78 7.14 5.67 10.41
CA ARG A 78 6.71 6.34 9.18
C ARG A 78 7.69 6.05 8.07
N GLY A 79 7.18 5.81 6.87
CA GLY A 79 7.99 5.59 5.69
C GLY A 79 7.27 5.96 4.41
N TYR A 80 8.02 6.32 3.40
CA TYR A 80 7.54 6.49 2.04
C TYR A 80 8.62 5.99 1.07
N HIS A 81 8.23 5.68 -0.16
CA HIS A 81 9.18 5.29 -1.19
C HIS A 81 9.80 6.55 -1.84
N PRO A 82 11.09 6.85 -1.59
CA PRO A 82 11.64 8.14 -2.00
C PRO A 82 11.94 8.21 -3.51
N LYS A 83 12.40 7.11 -4.10
CA LYS A 83 12.75 7.02 -5.53
C LYS A 83 13.05 5.59 -5.96
N ALA A 84 13.01 5.32 -7.25
CA ALA A 84 13.36 4.03 -7.81
C ALA A 84 14.78 3.58 -7.40
N GLY A 85 14.89 2.30 -6.99
CA GLY A 85 16.15 1.70 -6.51
C GLY A 85 16.36 1.75 -5.01
N GLU A 86 15.66 2.62 -4.29
CA GLU A 86 15.64 2.64 -2.84
C GLU A 86 14.64 1.63 -2.27
N PRO A 87 14.72 1.27 -0.98
CA PRO A 87 13.73 0.44 -0.33
C PRO A 87 12.31 1.00 -0.44
N HIS A 88 11.32 0.13 -0.32
CA HIS A 88 9.91 0.53 -0.31
C HIS A 88 9.51 1.17 1.03
N ALA A 89 8.33 1.79 1.05
CA ALA A 89 7.80 2.54 2.19
C ALA A 89 7.78 1.73 3.49
N GLU A 90 7.42 0.45 3.40
CA GLU A 90 7.32 -0.46 4.54
C GLU A 90 8.67 -0.63 5.24
N ILE A 91 9.77 -0.73 4.47
CA ILE A 91 11.11 -0.90 5.02
C ILE A 91 11.56 0.36 5.75
N PHE A 92 11.26 1.54 5.20
CA PHE A 92 11.52 2.81 5.88
C PHE A 92 10.70 2.94 7.16
N ALA A 93 9.41 2.58 7.13
CA ALA A 93 8.55 2.62 8.31
C ALA A 93 9.04 1.66 9.42
N LEU A 94 9.49 0.44 9.05
CA LEU A 94 10.06 -0.52 9.99
C LEU A 94 11.33 0.04 10.64
N ARG A 95 12.21 0.64 9.86
CA ARG A 95 13.47 1.25 10.35
C ARG A 95 13.19 2.44 11.27
N ASP A 96 12.25 3.30 10.90
CA ASP A 96 11.83 4.45 11.72
C ASP A 96 11.23 4.00 13.06
N ALA A 97 10.55 2.85 13.08
CA ALA A 97 10.05 2.21 14.31
C ALA A 97 11.12 1.51 15.15
N GLY A 98 12.39 1.61 14.79
CA GLY A 98 13.51 1.02 15.50
C GLY A 98 13.82 -0.44 15.15
N ALA A 99 13.24 -0.98 14.08
CA ALA A 99 13.63 -2.29 13.59
C ALA A 99 14.92 -2.21 12.78
N THR A 100 15.80 -3.20 12.97
CA THR A 100 16.89 -3.47 12.04
C THR A 100 16.34 -4.30 10.89
N VAL A 101 16.39 -3.76 9.68
CA VAL A 101 15.92 -4.44 8.46
C VAL A 101 17.04 -4.36 7.44
N GLU A 102 17.65 -5.49 7.14
CA GLU A 102 18.83 -5.58 6.29
C GLU A 102 18.65 -6.67 5.24
N ARG A 103 19.32 -6.51 4.11
CA ARG A 103 19.48 -7.51 3.09
C ARG A 103 20.95 -7.91 3.06
N GLU A 104 21.24 -9.19 3.25
CA GLU A 104 22.61 -9.71 3.16
C GLU A 104 22.96 -9.98 1.68
N GLY A 105 23.75 -9.10 1.08
CA GLY A 105 24.13 -9.22 -0.32
C GLY A 105 22.91 -9.27 -1.26
N ASP A 106 22.81 -10.34 -2.05
CA ASP A 106 21.70 -10.57 -2.99
C ASP A 106 20.64 -11.56 -2.45
N ALA A 107 20.55 -11.72 -1.12
CA ALA A 107 19.55 -12.59 -0.51
C ALA A 107 18.12 -12.25 -0.93
N ASP A 108 17.28 -13.28 -1.10
CA ASP A 108 15.87 -13.15 -1.48
C ASP A 108 14.95 -12.87 -0.30
N HIS A 109 15.50 -12.59 0.88
CA HIS A 109 14.77 -12.35 2.11
C HIS A 109 15.38 -11.20 2.90
N TRP A 110 14.58 -10.64 3.81
CA TRP A 110 15.00 -9.64 4.78
C TRP A 110 15.45 -10.32 6.08
N SER A 111 16.59 -9.91 6.60
CA SER A 111 16.95 -10.14 8.01
C SER A 111 16.28 -9.04 8.83
N VAL A 112 15.40 -9.43 9.76
CA VAL A 112 14.61 -8.46 10.54
C VAL A 112 14.78 -8.76 12.03
N ALA A 113 15.27 -7.77 12.78
CA ALA A 113 15.20 -7.74 14.23
C ALA A 113 14.30 -6.57 14.65
N SER A 114 13.19 -6.86 15.32
CA SER A 114 12.15 -5.86 15.53
C SER A 114 11.52 -5.92 16.92
N PRO A 115 11.22 -4.75 17.51
CA PRO A 115 10.42 -4.62 18.72
C PRO A 115 8.90 -4.62 18.45
N LEU A 116 8.46 -4.73 17.19
CA LEU A 116 7.10 -4.42 16.72
C LEU A 116 6.13 -5.60 16.89
N LYS A 117 6.00 -6.13 18.09
CA LYS A 117 4.99 -7.16 18.36
C LYS A 117 3.58 -6.55 18.34
N ASN A 118 2.68 -7.19 17.58
CA ASN A 118 1.26 -6.79 17.45
C ASN A 118 1.04 -5.39 16.86
N ALA A 119 1.97 -4.87 16.06
CA ALA A 119 1.76 -3.63 15.33
C ALA A 119 0.79 -3.83 14.15
N THR A 120 0.09 -2.76 13.76
CA THR A 120 -0.67 -2.68 12.52
C THR A 120 0.10 -1.81 11.52
N ALA A 121 0.30 -2.32 10.31
CA ALA A 121 0.83 -1.54 9.19
C ALA A 121 -0.31 -1.00 8.34
N TYR A 122 -0.27 0.28 8.00
CA TYR A 122 -1.15 0.95 7.04
C TYR A 122 -0.33 1.32 5.83
N VAL A 123 -0.64 0.75 4.68
CA VAL A 123 0.13 0.94 3.44
C VAL A 123 -0.81 1.37 2.33
N THR A 124 -0.48 2.45 1.62
CA THR A 124 -1.36 3.02 0.59
C THR A 124 -1.57 2.12 -0.62
N LEU A 125 -0.63 1.20 -0.88
CA LEU A 125 -0.69 0.19 -1.95
C LEU A 125 -0.37 -1.19 -1.39
N GLU A 126 -0.91 -2.24 -2.00
CA GLU A 126 -0.65 -3.64 -1.65
C GLU A 126 0.86 -3.92 -1.59
N PRO A 127 1.39 -4.42 -0.44
CA PRO A 127 2.80 -4.76 -0.29
C PRO A 127 3.24 -5.84 -1.28
N CYS A 128 4.42 -5.65 -1.87
CA CYS A 128 4.94 -6.59 -2.87
C CYS A 128 5.21 -7.97 -2.28
N SER A 129 4.90 -9.02 -3.07
CA SER A 129 5.05 -10.44 -2.73
C SER A 129 6.12 -11.16 -3.54
N HIS A 130 6.72 -10.48 -4.52
CA HIS A 130 7.74 -11.05 -5.40
C HIS A 130 9.12 -10.48 -5.08
N VAL A 131 10.15 -11.24 -5.40
CA VAL A 131 11.54 -10.77 -5.37
C VAL A 131 11.79 -9.93 -6.62
N GLY A 132 12.10 -8.66 -6.39
CA GLY A 132 12.50 -7.73 -7.43
C GLY A 132 13.95 -7.29 -7.21
N LYS A 133 14.20 -5.97 -7.25
CA LYS A 133 15.48 -5.39 -6.83
C LYS A 133 15.72 -5.56 -5.33
N THR A 134 14.66 -5.75 -4.56
CA THR A 134 14.66 -6.02 -3.13
C THR A 134 13.78 -7.22 -2.82
N PRO A 135 13.99 -7.89 -1.66
CA PRO A 135 13.08 -8.94 -1.20
C PRO A 135 11.66 -8.41 -0.94
N PRO A 136 10.64 -9.30 -0.89
CA PRO A 136 9.24 -8.91 -0.68
C PRO A 136 9.01 -8.13 0.62
N CYS A 137 8.26 -7.03 0.54
CA CYS A 137 7.87 -6.27 1.73
C CYS A 137 6.92 -7.04 2.65
N CYS A 138 6.09 -7.93 2.06
CA CYS A 138 5.24 -8.84 2.85
C CYS A 138 6.06 -9.63 3.88
N ASP A 139 7.22 -10.17 3.49
CA ASP A 139 8.08 -10.98 4.36
C ASP A 139 8.70 -10.13 5.48
N ALA A 140 9.08 -8.88 5.18
CA ALA A 140 9.59 -7.97 6.19
C ALA A 140 8.53 -7.66 7.26
N LEU A 141 7.27 -7.41 6.86
CA LEU A 141 6.16 -7.14 7.79
C LEU A 141 5.84 -8.36 8.66
N VAL A 142 5.85 -9.56 8.08
CA VAL A 142 5.68 -10.82 8.83
C VAL A 142 6.81 -11.02 9.83
N ALA A 143 8.07 -10.92 9.37
CA ALA A 143 9.25 -11.10 10.21
C ALA A 143 9.37 -10.04 11.32
N ALA A 144 8.87 -8.83 11.08
CA ALA A 144 8.82 -7.75 12.07
C ALA A 144 7.82 -8.00 13.21
N GLY A 145 6.93 -8.99 13.09
CA GLY A 145 5.93 -9.32 14.10
C GLY A 145 4.69 -8.44 14.07
N CYS A 146 4.39 -7.83 12.91
CA CYS A 146 3.11 -7.18 12.69
C CYS A 146 1.98 -8.21 12.88
N ALA A 147 0.85 -7.77 13.44
CA ALA A 147 -0.33 -8.61 13.59
C ALA A 147 -1.38 -8.34 12.50
N ARG A 148 -1.39 -7.12 11.95
CA ARG A 148 -2.39 -6.66 10.99
C ARG A 148 -1.77 -5.77 9.93
N VAL A 149 -2.30 -5.86 8.70
CA VAL A 149 -2.00 -4.93 7.61
C VAL A 149 -3.30 -4.39 7.04
N VAL A 150 -3.40 -3.08 6.93
CA VAL A 150 -4.49 -2.37 6.26
C VAL A 150 -3.92 -1.79 4.98
N ILE A 151 -4.50 -2.19 3.86
CA ILE A 151 -4.06 -1.85 2.51
C ILE A 151 -5.02 -0.81 1.94
N GLY A 152 -4.50 0.33 1.47
CA GLY A 152 -5.30 1.39 0.88
C GLY A 152 -5.91 0.99 -0.46
N MET A 153 -5.11 0.34 -1.31
CA MET A 153 -5.49 -0.08 -2.65
C MET A 153 -4.82 -1.40 -3.01
N SER A 154 -5.56 -2.32 -3.63
CA SER A 154 -4.97 -3.52 -4.25
C SER A 154 -4.05 -3.14 -5.41
N ASP A 155 -2.98 -3.90 -5.63
CA ASP A 155 -2.15 -3.70 -6.82
C ASP A 155 -2.95 -4.08 -8.07
N PRO A 156 -3.11 -3.19 -9.06
CA PRO A 156 -3.91 -3.44 -10.25
C PRO A 156 -3.23 -4.38 -11.26
N ALA A 157 -1.92 -4.63 -11.12
CA ALA A 157 -1.20 -5.51 -12.03
C ALA A 157 -1.69 -6.96 -11.87
N PRO A 158 -2.21 -7.63 -12.93
CA PRO A 158 -2.82 -8.97 -12.82
C PRO A 158 -1.90 -10.03 -12.23
N TRP A 159 -0.58 -9.86 -12.43
CA TRP A 159 0.44 -10.78 -11.89
C TRP A 159 0.80 -10.51 -10.43
N VAL A 160 0.30 -9.42 -9.84
CA VAL A 160 0.51 -9.04 -8.43
C VAL A 160 -0.79 -9.12 -7.64
N ALA A 161 -1.89 -8.67 -8.24
CA ALA A 161 -3.21 -8.45 -7.63
C ALA A 161 -3.61 -9.52 -6.62
N GLY A 162 -3.70 -9.16 -5.35
CA GLY A 162 -4.10 -10.03 -4.24
C GLY A 162 -3.01 -10.98 -3.74
N ASN A 163 -1.88 -11.13 -4.43
CA ASN A 163 -0.79 -12.03 -4.02
C ASN A 163 -0.09 -11.52 -2.75
N GLY A 164 0.06 -10.20 -2.59
CA GLY A 164 0.60 -9.60 -1.39
C GLY A 164 -0.31 -9.81 -0.18
N ALA A 165 -1.59 -9.52 -0.36
CA ALA A 165 -2.59 -9.73 0.69
C ALA A 165 -2.69 -11.21 1.10
N GLN A 166 -2.61 -12.13 0.14
CA GLN A 166 -2.63 -13.57 0.41
C GLN A 166 -1.37 -13.99 1.16
N ARG A 167 -0.17 -13.56 0.72
CA ARG A 167 1.10 -13.87 1.37
C ARG A 167 1.15 -13.40 2.82
N LEU A 168 0.61 -12.21 3.11
CA LEU A 168 0.49 -11.70 4.48
C LEU A 168 -0.44 -12.57 5.34
N ARG A 169 -1.59 -13.01 4.78
CA ARG A 169 -2.52 -13.93 5.47
C ARG A 169 -1.87 -15.29 5.74
N ASP A 170 -1.13 -15.83 4.77
CA ASP A 170 -0.38 -17.08 4.91
C ASP A 170 0.72 -16.96 5.99
N GLY A 171 1.29 -15.76 6.13
CA GLY A 171 2.21 -15.40 7.21
C GLY A 171 1.54 -15.19 8.58
N GLY A 172 0.21 -15.38 8.68
CA GLY A 172 -0.55 -15.29 9.92
C GLY A 172 -1.05 -13.89 10.28
N LEU A 173 -0.94 -12.90 9.38
CA LEU A 173 -1.40 -11.55 9.62
C LEU A 173 -2.89 -11.39 9.26
N GLU A 174 -3.58 -10.55 10.02
CA GLU A 174 -4.89 -10.05 9.61
C GLU A 174 -4.72 -9.03 8.48
N VAL A 175 -5.48 -9.17 7.38
CA VAL A 175 -5.35 -8.27 6.23
C VAL A 175 -6.70 -7.71 5.82
N GLU A 176 -6.80 -6.40 5.76
CA GLU A 176 -7.94 -5.64 5.25
C GLU A 176 -7.54 -4.78 4.06
N VAL A 177 -8.39 -4.73 3.05
CA VAL A 177 -8.21 -3.88 1.86
C VAL A 177 -9.37 -2.90 1.82
N LEU A 178 -9.05 -1.60 1.79
CA LEU A 178 -10.04 -0.52 1.89
C LEU A 178 -10.62 -0.14 0.53
N GLU A 179 -9.84 -0.28 -0.55
CA GLU A 179 -10.10 0.33 -1.86
C GLU A 179 -10.39 1.83 -1.69
N ASP A 180 -9.49 2.51 -0.96
CA ASP A 180 -9.63 3.90 -0.58
C ASP A 180 -9.55 4.83 -1.79
N ALA A 181 -10.56 5.70 -1.95
CA ALA A 181 -10.67 6.55 -3.12
C ALA A 181 -9.52 7.56 -3.26
N ALA A 182 -8.89 7.99 -2.16
CA ALA A 182 -7.78 8.92 -2.21
C ALA A 182 -6.47 8.21 -2.58
N CYS A 183 -6.26 6.97 -2.13
CA CYS A 183 -5.15 6.12 -2.57
C CYS A 183 -5.28 5.81 -4.08
N LEU A 184 -6.48 5.46 -4.55
CA LEU A 184 -6.76 5.26 -5.97
C LEU A 184 -6.45 6.51 -6.79
N ALA A 185 -6.89 7.69 -6.35
CA ALA A 185 -6.67 8.95 -7.04
C ALA A 185 -5.18 9.34 -7.11
N LEU A 186 -4.41 9.10 -6.05
CA LEU A 186 -2.96 9.34 -6.04
C LEU A 186 -2.24 8.51 -7.10
N LEU A 187 -2.65 7.26 -7.27
CA LEU A 187 -1.97 6.28 -8.13
C LEU A 187 -2.53 6.20 -9.55
N GLU A 188 -3.55 7.00 -9.90
CA GLU A 188 -4.22 6.98 -11.21
C GLU A 188 -3.23 7.05 -12.39
N GLY A 189 -2.28 7.99 -12.32
CA GLY A 189 -1.27 8.16 -13.37
C GLY A 189 -0.32 6.97 -13.51
N TRP A 190 0.07 6.37 -12.38
CA TRP A 190 0.90 5.16 -12.38
C TRP A 190 0.12 3.96 -12.93
N VAL A 191 -1.12 3.75 -12.50
CA VAL A 191 -2.00 2.69 -13.02
C VAL A 191 -2.15 2.78 -14.53
N ALA A 192 -2.37 3.99 -15.06
CA ALA A 192 -2.46 4.22 -16.50
C ALA A 192 -1.15 3.86 -17.23
N SER A 193 0.02 4.04 -16.58
CA SER A 193 1.32 3.72 -17.17
C SER A 193 1.60 2.21 -17.28
N LEU A 194 0.87 1.37 -16.54
CA LEU A 194 1.04 -0.10 -16.58
C LEU A 194 0.55 -0.73 -17.89
N ASN A 195 -0.15 0.02 -18.77
CA ASN A 195 -0.67 -0.45 -20.06
C ASN A 195 -1.47 -1.77 -19.97
N LEU A 196 -2.32 -1.91 -18.95
CA LEU A 196 -3.09 -3.13 -18.65
C LEU A 196 -4.12 -3.50 -19.74
N GLU A 197 -4.30 -2.67 -20.77
CA GLU A 197 -5.29 -2.86 -21.85
C GLU A 197 -4.74 -3.66 -23.06
N LYS A 198 -3.56 -4.26 -22.97
CA LYS A 198 -2.85 -4.84 -24.11
C LYS A 198 -2.85 -6.37 -24.20
N ASP A 199 -3.77 -7.05 -23.49
CA ASP A 199 -3.94 -8.51 -23.66
C ASP A 199 -5.41 -8.88 -23.85
#